data_859ef1b3b0ba14cba3c5f4200ad0af01
#
_entry.id   859ef1b3b0ba14cba3c5f4200ad0af01
#
_cell.length_a   1.000
_cell.length_b   1.000
_cell.length_c   1.000
_cell.angle_alpha   90.00
_cell.angle_beta   90.00
_cell.angle_gamma   90.00
#
_symmetry.space_group_name_H-M   'P 1'
#
loop_
_entity.id
_entity.type
_entity.pdbx_description
1 polymer ?
#
loop_
_entity_poly.entity_id
_entity_poly.type
_entity_poly.pdbx_seq_one_letter_code
_entity_poly.pdbx_strand_id
1 'polypeptide(L)'
;MDQPQSRTARRLLEIAVVFFWASEYCHAPYFTPYLHSLQMGSTLVGIIISCYGFTQMLVRIPLGIFTDTTGAYKKIITVGLFCTTVSSLGLFLTTNFVGILLFRMLAGVAASTWIATTVVYMAMFSEAESVRASARLNALNNGGKLLAFVLGGAAATLLNYRITLFMSFAVGLVGLVVMPFVTVPAIRRTPLSLSRLGAVFTDKRILIPSLLMAVQQMILHSTVFSFTSNLAESRGAAAWMLSLLSAVFTAVQIFSARIIGGKRFQAIDRHAAILFGFALQFVYLAVLALAPNAWVILAGQVVCAFGGAILASLLLAECVSHVSQGERSTVVGVYQAVYGLGMTIGPMLFGRWMDSGSPARACFLLLGLCAVLVAALFCIGRDCKK
;
A
#
# COMPACT_ATOMS: atom_id res chain seq x y z
N MET A 1 25.40 -13.47 23.46
CA MET A 1 25.44 -14.80 22.81
C MET A 1 24.24 -14.88 21.88
N ASP A 2 24.45 -14.56 20.60
CA ASP A 2 23.39 -14.58 19.58
C ASP A 2 23.18 -16.02 19.17
N GLN A 3 22.09 -16.64 19.63
CA GLN A 3 21.67 -17.91 19.07
C GLN A 3 21.23 -17.65 17.62
N PRO A 4 21.80 -18.36 16.64
CA PRO A 4 21.32 -18.28 15.27
C PRO A 4 19.87 -18.75 15.26
N GLN A 5 18.94 -17.83 15.09
CA GLN A 5 17.52 -18.16 14.96
C GLN A 5 17.35 -19.22 13.90
N SER A 6 16.58 -20.26 14.23
CA SER A 6 16.47 -21.42 13.36
C SER A 6 15.98 -20.96 11.97
N ARG A 7 16.69 -21.39 10.93
CA ARG A 7 16.30 -21.11 9.52
C ARG A 7 14.83 -21.45 9.26
N THR A 8 14.30 -22.39 10.04
CA THR A 8 12.91 -22.83 10.01
C THR A 8 11.95 -21.74 10.48
N ALA A 9 12.21 -21.06 11.62
CA ALA A 9 11.34 -19.98 12.12
C ALA A 9 11.25 -18.82 11.13
N ARG A 10 12.37 -18.46 10.51
CA ARG A 10 12.39 -17.42 9.46
C ARG A 10 11.59 -17.83 8.24
N ARG A 11 11.75 -19.08 7.74
CA ARG A 11 10.97 -19.56 6.58
C ARG A 11 9.47 -19.60 6.86
N LEU A 12 9.06 -20.00 8.06
CA LEU A 12 7.65 -19.99 8.46
C LEU A 12 7.09 -18.57 8.48
N LEU A 13 7.84 -17.59 9.00
CA LEU A 13 7.43 -16.19 8.97
C LEU A 13 7.35 -15.67 7.52
N GLU A 14 8.31 -16.01 6.66
CA GLU A 14 8.31 -15.66 5.24
C GLU A 14 7.06 -16.20 4.51
N ILE A 15 6.67 -17.43 4.81
CA ILE A 15 5.42 -18.04 4.31
C ILE A 15 4.22 -17.25 4.82
N ALA A 16 4.14 -16.98 6.12
CA ALA A 16 3.04 -16.19 6.69
C ALA A 16 2.92 -14.80 6.05
N VAL A 17 4.04 -14.13 5.77
CA VAL A 17 4.09 -12.82 5.07
C VAL A 17 3.55 -12.92 3.65
N VAL A 18 3.98 -13.91 2.88
CA VAL A 18 3.48 -14.11 1.50
C VAL A 18 1.97 -14.33 1.49
N PHE A 19 1.47 -15.19 2.38
CA PHE A 19 0.05 -15.51 2.46
C PHE A 19 -0.78 -14.36 3.05
N PHE A 20 -0.23 -13.55 3.95
CA PHE A 20 -0.87 -12.31 4.42
C PHE A 20 -1.14 -11.35 3.25
N TRP A 21 -0.11 -11.03 2.46
CA TRP A 21 -0.25 -10.12 1.33
C TRP A 21 -1.04 -10.74 0.17
N ALA A 22 -0.98 -12.05 -0.01
CA ALA A 22 -1.81 -12.73 -0.97
C ALA A 22 -3.29 -12.64 -0.58
N SER A 23 -3.65 -12.79 0.70
CA SER A 23 -5.01 -12.60 1.21
C SER A 23 -5.51 -11.16 0.98
N GLU A 24 -4.70 -10.15 1.29
CA GLU A 24 -5.06 -8.74 1.11
C GLU A 24 -5.31 -8.34 -0.36
N TYR A 25 -4.62 -8.99 -1.31
CA TYR A 25 -4.60 -8.55 -2.71
C TYR A 25 -5.30 -9.48 -3.71
N CYS A 26 -5.72 -10.69 -3.33
CA CYS A 26 -6.36 -11.64 -4.25
C CYS A 26 -7.66 -11.08 -4.87
N HIS A 27 -8.43 -10.33 -4.09
CA HIS A 27 -9.66 -9.69 -4.54
C HIS A 27 -9.44 -8.26 -5.08
N ALA A 28 -8.28 -7.64 -4.85
CA ALA A 28 -8.08 -6.21 -5.08
C ALA A 28 -8.40 -5.75 -6.52
N PRO A 29 -7.97 -6.44 -7.61
CA PRO A 29 -8.30 -6.05 -8.98
C PRO A 29 -9.80 -6.13 -9.31
N TYR A 30 -10.56 -6.92 -8.55
CA TYR A 30 -11.96 -7.25 -8.80
C TYR A 30 -12.92 -6.57 -7.86
N PHE A 31 -12.41 -5.94 -6.80
CA PHE A 31 -13.24 -5.44 -5.71
C PHE A 31 -14.15 -4.29 -6.17
N THR A 32 -13.63 -3.33 -6.91
CA THR A 32 -14.44 -2.22 -7.46
C THR A 32 -15.48 -2.69 -8.46
N PRO A 33 -15.15 -3.51 -9.50
CA PRO A 33 -16.15 -4.12 -10.36
C PRO A 33 -17.21 -4.95 -9.61
N TYR A 34 -16.79 -5.70 -8.59
CA TYR A 34 -17.73 -6.46 -7.76
C TYR A 34 -18.70 -5.53 -7.01
N LEU A 35 -18.23 -4.44 -6.40
CA LEU A 35 -19.10 -3.49 -5.70
C LEU A 35 -20.09 -2.82 -6.66
N HIS A 36 -19.67 -2.50 -7.88
CA HIS A 36 -20.58 -1.99 -8.91
C HIS A 36 -21.61 -3.03 -9.36
N SER A 37 -21.25 -4.33 -9.39
CA SER A 37 -22.21 -5.40 -9.67
C SER A 37 -23.30 -5.54 -8.60
N LEU A 38 -23.03 -5.06 -7.37
CA LEU A 38 -24.02 -4.91 -6.29
C LEU A 38 -24.84 -3.61 -6.38
N GLN A 39 -24.80 -2.92 -7.54
CA GLN A 39 -25.50 -1.64 -7.79
C GLN A 39 -25.06 -0.49 -6.85
N MET A 40 -23.83 -0.53 -6.33
CA MET A 40 -23.28 0.57 -5.54
C MET A 40 -22.73 1.64 -6.47
N GLY A 41 -23.16 2.90 -6.27
CA GLY A 41 -22.58 4.05 -6.96
C GLY A 41 -21.12 4.28 -6.60
N SER A 42 -20.39 4.99 -7.47
CA SER A 42 -18.94 5.21 -7.31
C SER A 42 -18.59 5.96 -6.02
N THR A 43 -19.49 6.82 -5.53
CA THR A 43 -19.33 7.49 -4.23
C THR A 43 -19.26 6.50 -3.08
N LEU A 44 -20.19 5.54 -3.01
CA LEU A 44 -20.19 4.49 -1.96
C LEU A 44 -18.97 3.58 -2.10
N VAL A 45 -18.61 3.22 -3.32
CA VAL A 45 -17.40 2.44 -3.62
C VAL A 45 -16.15 3.20 -3.13
N GLY A 46 -16.04 4.48 -3.42
CA GLY A 46 -14.95 5.34 -2.95
C GLY A 46 -14.85 5.40 -1.43
N ILE A 47 -15.97 5.48 -0.71
CA ILE A 47 -16.03 5.44 0.76
C ILE A 47 -15.52 4.09 1.28
N ILE A 48 -15.98 2.96 0.71
CA ILE A 48 -15.53 1.61 1.09
C ILE A 48 -14.02 1.45 0.89
N ILE A 49 -13.48 1.92 -0.23
CA ILE A 49 -12.03 1.86 -0.50
C ILE A 49 -11.27 2.72 0.51
N SER A 50 -11.77 3.93 0.79
CA SER A 50 -11.15 4.89 1.71
C SER A 50 -11.08 4.41 3.15
N CYS A 51 -12.06 3.62 3.61
CA CYS A 51 -12.08 3.07 4.97
C CYS A 51 -10.83 2.25 5.31
N TYR A 52 -10.28 1.50 4.35
CA TYR A 52 -9.04 0.75 4.54
C TYR A 52 -7.88 1.67 4.92
N GLY A 53 -7.67 2.74 4.13
CA GLY A 53 -6.65 3.74 4.40
C GLY A 53 -6.88 4.48 5.71
N PHE A 54 -8.12 4.88 5.97
CA PHE A 54 -8.54 5.57 7.20
C PHE A 54 -8.23 4.74 8.46
N THR A 55 -8.67 3.48 8.47
CA THR A 55 -8.44 2.61 9.62
C THR A 55 -6.95 2.30 9.80
N GLN A 56 -6.25 2.06 8.70
CA GLN A 56 -4.81 1.85 8.73
C GLN A 56 -4.06 3.06 9.31
N MET A 57 -4.44 4.26 8.94
CA MET A 57 -3.86 5.50 9.45
C MET A 57 -4.08 5.65 10.96
N LEU A 58 -5.31 5.46 11.43
CA LEU A 58 -5.67 5.64 12.83
C LEU A 58 -5.04 4.59 13.75
N VAL A 59 -5.03 3.33 13.31
CA VAL A 59 -4.61 2.20 14.14
C VAL A 59 -3.09 2.04 14.18
N ARG A 60 -2.37 2.47 13.15
CA ARG A 60 -0.94 2.17 12.97
C ARG A 60 -0.06 2.68 14.10
N ILE A 61 -0.21 3.95 14.50
CA ILE A 61 0.61 4.56 15.56
C ILE A 61 0.26 3.98 16.94
N PRO A 62 -1.01 3.93 17.38
CA PRO A 62 -1.38 3.30 18.65
C PRO A 62 -0.94 1.84 18.73
N LEU A 63 -1.08 1.08 17.65
CA LEU A 63 -0.67 -0.33 17.58
C LEU A 63 0.85 -0.50 17.71
N GLY A 64 1.63 0.39 17.06
CA GLY A 64 3.08 0.41 17.20
C GLY A 64 3.50 0.65 18.64
N ILE A 65 2.96 1.68 19.28
CA ILE A 65 3.23 2.00 20.70
C ILE A 65 2.85 0.82 21.60
N PHE A 66 1.67 0.25 21.41
CA PHE A 66 1.21 -0.92 22.18
C PHE A 66 2.15 -2.12 22.02
N THR A 67 2.58 -2.38 20.78
CA THR A 67 3.46 -3.51 20.48
C THR A 67 4.85 -3.33 21.11
N ASP A 68 5.42 -2.11 21.03
CA ASP A 68 6.73 -1.80 21.59
C ASP A 68 6.72 -1.80 23.13
N THR A 69 5.64 -1.34 23.77
CA THR A 69 5.51 -1.34 25.24
C THR A 69 5.29 -2.73 25.80
N THR A 70 4.44 -3.53 25.17
CA THR A 70 4.07 -4.88 25.66
C THR A 70 5.04 -5.97 25.21
N GLY A 71 5.74 -5.79 24.09
CA GLY A 71 6.53 -6.83 23.42
C GLY A 71 5.68 -7.92 22.76
N ALA A 72 4.38 -7.67 22.56
CA ALA A 72 3.42 -8.66 22.07
C ALA A 72 3.45 -8.87 20.53
N TYR A 73 4.63 -8.76 19.91
CA TYR A 73 4.80 -8.79 18.46
C TYR A 73 4.13 -9.99 17.79
N LYS A 74 4.38 -11.22 18.30
CA LYS A 74 3.77 -12.44 17.74
C LYS A 74 2.25 -12.38 17.79
N LYS A 75 1.68 -11.92 18.90
CA LYS A 75 0.22 -11.80 19.07
C LYS A 75 -0.36 -10.80 18.06
N ILE A 76 0.30 -9.65 17.87
CA ILE A 76 -0.15 -8.62 16.92
C ILE A 76 -0.10 -9.12 15.48
N ILE A 77 0.94 -9.84 15.08
CA ILE A 77 1.03 -10.45 13.74
C ILE A 77 -0.08 -11.48 13.54
N THR A 78 -0.34 -12.32 14.56
CA THR A 78 -1.43 -13.31 14.53
C THR A 78 -2.79 -12.63 14.42
N VAL A 79 -3.04 -11.55 15.18
CA VAL A 79 -4.25 -10.72 15.08
C VAL A 79 -4.39 -10.14 13.67
N GLY A 80 -3.29 -9.66 13.05
CA GLY A 80 -3.31 -9.18 11.67
C GLY A 80 -3.76 -10.25 10.68
N LEU A 81 -3.19 -11.46 10.77
CA LEU A 81 -3.59 -12.61 9.95
C LEU A 81 -5.05 -13.03 10.20
N PHE A 82 -5.50 -13.00 11.44
CA PHE A 82 -6.89 -13.26 11.78
C PHE A 82 -7.83 -12.20 11.20
N CYS A 83 -7.49 -10.92 11.34
CA CYS A 83 -8.29 -9.81 10.82
C CYS A 83 -8.41 -9.85 9.29
N THR A 84 -7.32 -10.12 8.54
CA THR A 84 -7.41 -10.21 7.07
C THR A 84 -8.24 -11.41 6.63
N THR A 85 -8.11 -12.56 7.32
CA THR A 85 -8.88 -13.78 7.04
C THR A 85 -10.38 -13.56 7.30
N VAL A 86 -10.74 -13.01 8.47
CA VAL A 86 -12.14 -12.72 8.84
C VAL A 86 -12.71 -11.62 7.94
N SER A 87 -11.94 -10.59 7.62
CA SER A 87 -12.34 -9.54 6.68
C SER A 87 -12.74 -10.14 5.32
N SER A 88 -11.89 -10.98 4.76
CA SER A 88 -12.14 -11.59 3.44
C SER A 88 -13.37 -12.49 3.45
N LEU A 89 -13.56 -13.29 4.51
CA LEU A 89 -14.77 -14.10 4.68
C LEU A 89 -16.01 -13.24 4.84
N GLY A 90 -15.94 -12.20 5.67
CA GLY A 90 -17.04 -11.27 5.89
C GLY A 90 -17.44 -10.53 4.61
N LEU A 91 -16.49 -10.06 3.82
CA LEU A 91 -16.73 -9.47 2.51
C LEU A 91 -17.38 -10.45 1.53
N PHE A 92 -17.00 -11.74 1.58
CA PHE A 92 -17.64 -12.78 0.79
C PHE A 92 -19.08 -13.03 1.19
N LEU A 93 -19.39 -13.06 2.49
CA LEU A 93 -20.72 -13.38 3.02
C LEU A 93 -21.70 -12.19 2.97
N THR A 94 -21.19 -10.96 2.89
CA THR A 94 -21.97 -9.73 3.04
C THR A 94 -22.11 -9.02 1.69
N THR A 95 -23.32 -8.51 1.41
CA THR A 95 -23.62 -7.75 0.18
C THR A 95 -24.14 -6.33 0.49
N ASN A 96 -24.45 -6.03 1.76
CA ASN A 96 -24.92 -4.71 2.16
C ASN A 96 -23.75 -3.75 2.45
N PHE A 97 -23.98 -2.46 2.23
CA PHE A 97 -22.97 -1.40 2.39
C PHE A 97 -22.30 -1.40 3.77
N VAL A 98 -23.08 -1.47 4.85
CA VAL A 98 -22.55 -1.35 6.23
C VAL A 98 -21.64 -2.54 6.56
N GLY A 99 -22.05 -3.74 6.23
CA GLY A 99 -21.25 -4.94 6.47
C GLY A 99 -19.93 -4.92 5.65
N ILE A 100 -20.00 -4.56 4.37
CA ILE A 100 -18.79 -4.41 3.53
C ILE A 100 -17.86 -3.34 4.10
N LEU A 101 -18.41 -2.21 4.55
CA LEU A 101 -17.64 -1.13 5.18
C LEU A 101 -16.88 -1.64 6.42
N LEU A 102 -17.57 -2.33 7.34
CA LEU A 102 -16.98 -2.86 8.57
C LEU A 102 -15.87 -3.88 8.29
N PHE A 103 -16.11 -4.82 7.38
CA PHE A 103 -15.08 -5.81 7.02
C PHE A 103 -13.91 -5.16 6.26
N ARG A 104 -14.14 -4.11 5.47
CA ARG A 104 -13.06 -3.36 4.83
C ARG A 104 -12.23 -2.56 5.84
N MET A 105 -12.86 -2.00 6.88
CA MET A 105 -12.15 -1.40 8.02
C MET A 105 -11.28 -2.44 8.75
N LEU A 106 -11.78 -3.65 8.93
CA LEU A 106 -11.02 -4.75 9.54
C LEU A 106 -9.77 -5.13 8.73
N ALA A 107 -9.83 -5.09 7.38
CA ALA A 107 -8.66 -5.22 6.52
C ALA A 107 -7.62 -4.10 6.78
N GLY A 108 -8.06 -2.87 7.01
CA GLY A 108 -7.19 -1.75 7.40
C GLY A 108 -6.50 -1.97 8.74
N VAL A 109 -7.18 -2.56 9.73
CA VAL A 109 -6.57 -3.01 11.00
C VAL A 109 -5.49 -4.06 10.72
N ALA A 110 -5.80 -5.07 9.89
CA ALA A 110 -4.84 -6.10 9.50
C ALA A 110 -3.56 -5.48 8.90
N ALA A 111 -3.71 -4.58 7.93
CA ALA A 111 -2.58 -3.91 7.28
C ALA A 111 -1.73 -3.06 8.24
N SER A 112 -2.31 -2.56 9.34
CA SER A 112 -1.58 -1.82 10.37
C SER A 112 -0.56 -2.69 11.11
N THR A 113 -0.79 -4.00 11.20
CA THR A 113 0.11 -4.96 11.88
C THR A 113 1.42 -5.20 11.13
N TRP A 114 1.55 -4.71 9.90
CA TRP A 114 2.77 -4.78 9.10
C TRP A 114 4.00 -4.21 9.81
N ILE A 115 3.82 -3.20 10.67
CA ILE A 115 4.90 -2.65 11.50
C ILE A 115 5.50 -3.75 12.37
N ALA A 116 4.69 -4.51 13.10
CA ALA A 116 5.14 -5.59 13.96
C ALA A 116 5.88 -6.68 13.17
N THR A 117 5.36 -7.04 11.98
CA THR A 117 5.99 -8.00 11.07
C THR A 117 7.38 -7.53 10.63
N THR A 118 7.50 -6.24 10.28
CA THR A 118 8.78 -5.65 9.86
C THR A 118 9.80 -5.70 11.00
N VAL A 119 9.42 -5.31 12.20
CA VAL A 119 10.31 -5.32 13.38
C VAL A 119 10.78 -6.75 13.70
N VAL A 120 9.86 -7.72 13.74
CA VAL A 120 10.20 -9.14 13.98
C VAL A 120 11.13 -9.67 12.91
N TYR A 121 10.83 -9.42 11.64
CA TYR A 121 11.64 -9.93 10.55
C TYR A 121 13.06 -9.36 10.56
N MET A 122 13.18 -8.04 10.79
CA MET A 122 14.48 -7.39 10.90
C MET A 122 15.30 -7.91 12.09
N ALA A 123 14.65 -8.21 13.22
CA ALA A 123 15.31 -8.77 14.40
C ALA A 123 15.84 -10.20 14.20
N MET A 124 15.47 -10.88 13.12
CA MET A 124 16.01 -12.21 12.74
C MET A 124 17.34 -12.14 11.98
N PHE A 125 17.87 -10.94 11.73
CA PHE A 125 19.11 -10.74 10.98
C PHE A 125 20.09 -9.90 11.80
N SER A 126 21.38 -10.02 11.50
CA SER A 126 22.40 -9.14 12.05
C SER A 126 22.27 -7.72 11.50
N GLU A 127 22.82 -6.75 12.21
CA GLU A 127 22.80 -5.33 11.79
C GLU A 127 23.45 -5.12 10.41
N ALA A 128 24.52 -5.86 10.11
CA ALA A 128 25.19 -5.86 8.81
C ALA A 128 24.30 -6.39 7.66
N GLU A 129 23.31 -7.22 7.96
CA GLU A 129 22.39 -7.82 6.97
C GLU A 129 21.07 -7.02 6.84
N SER A 130 20.88 -5.94 7.59
CA SER A 130 19.63 -5.18 7.67
C SER A 130 19.09 -4.73 6.30
N VAL A 131 19.96 -4.25 5.42
CA VAL A 131 19.58 -3.83 4.04
C VAL A 131 19.09 -5.03 3.23
N ARG A 132 19.77 -6.16 3.33
CA ARG A 132 19.38 -7.42 2.64
C ARG A 132 18.07 -7.97 3.19
N ALA A 133 17.87 -7.90 4.50
CA ALA A 133 16.65 -8.32 5.17
C ALA A 133 15.44 -7.47 4.72
N SER A 134 15.60 -6.14 4.68
CA SER A 134 14.56 -5.23 4.20
C SER A 134 14.20 -5.49 2.73
N ALA A 135 15.20 -5.64 1.86
CA ALA A 135 14.98 -5.97 0.46
C ALA A 135 14.24 -7.31 0.28
N ARG A 136 14.60 -8.33 1.08
CA ARG A 136 13.95 -9.64 1.06
C ARG A 136 12.50 -9.56 1.55
N LEU A 137 12.24 -8.81 2.63
CA LEU A 137 10.88 -8.62 3.15
C LEU A 137 9.98 -7.94 2.11
N ASN A 138 10.49 -6.91 1.41
CA ASN A 138 9.78 -6.27 0.32
C ASN A 138 9.54 -7.21 -0.88
N ALA A 139 10.50 -8.07 -1.19
CA ALA A 139 10.34 -9.10 -2.23
C ALA A 139 9.23 -10.11 -1.86
N LEU A 140 9.14 -10.52 -0.58
CA LEU A 140 8.08 -11.40 -0.08
C LEU A 140 6.70 -10.73 -0.15
N ASN A 141 6.60 -9.45 0.24
CA ASN A 141 5.38 -8.65 0.09
C ASN A 141 4.91 -8.64 -1.36
N ASN A 142 5.79 -8.28 -2.29
CA ASN A 142 5.44 -8.21 -3.71
C ASN A 142 5.19 -9.60 -4.31
N GLY A 143 5.93 -10.63 -3.85
CA GLY A 143 5.69 -12.02 -4.23
C GLY A 143 4.29 -12.49 -3.81
N GLY A 144 3.85 -12.12 -2.60
CA GLY A 144 2.49 -12.38 -2.12
C GLY A 144 1.42 -11.72 -3.01
N LYS A 145 1.65 -10.46 -3.41
CA LYS A 145 0.74 -9.76 -4.34
C LYS A 145 0.69 -10.43 -5.71
N LEU A 146 1.84 -10.81 -6.28
CA LEU A 146 1.87 -11.50 -7.57
C LEU A 146 1.16 -12.85 -7.51
N LEU A 147 1.37 -13.63 -6.44
CA LEU A 147 0.61 -14.86 -6.18
C LEU A 147 -0.89 -14.59 -6.11
N ALA A 148 -1.29 -13.52 -5.42
CA ALA A 148 -2.68 -13.09 -5.31
C ALA A 148 -3.31 -12.79 -6.67
N PHE A 149 -2.59 -12.08 -7.55
CA PHE A 149 -3.09 -11.74 -8.87
C PHE A 149 -3.25 -12.97 -9.78
N VAL A 150 -2.37 -13.97 -9.65
CA VAL A 150 -2.52 -15.24 -10.37
C VAL A 150 -3.74 -16.01 -9.86
N LEU A 151 -3.86 -16.20 -8.54
CA LEU A 151 -4.97 -16.95 -7.95
C LEU A 151 -6.32 -16.23 -8.15
N GLY A 152 -6.35 -14.92 -7.87
CA GLY A 152 -7.55 -14.09 -8.08
C GLY A 152 -7.94 -14.02 -9.55
N GLY A 153 -6.96 -13.92 -10.45
CA GLY A 153 -7.17 -13.92 -11.89
C GLY A 153 -7.80 -15.20 -12.40
N ALA A 154 -7.28 -16.34 -11.97
CA ALA A 154 -7.87 -17.63 -12.29
C ALA A 154 -9.31 -17.76 -11.74
N ALA A 155 -9.52 -17.41 -10.48
CA ALA A 155 -10.83 -17.49 -9.83
C ALA A 155 -11.87 -16.56 -10.48
N ALA A 156 -11.50 -15.33 -10.81
CA ALA A 156 -12.39 -14.37 -11.46
C ALA A 156 -12.74 -14.74 -12.89
N THR A 157 -11.77 -15.30 -13.64
CA THR A 157 -11.95 -15.68 -15.04
C THR A 157 -12.76 -16.96 -15.19
N LEU A 158 -12.53 -17.94 -14.32
CA LEU A 158 -13.19 -19.25 -14.39
C LEU A 158 -14.57 -19.26 -13.72
N LEU A 159 -14.79 -18.40 -12.72
CA LEU A 159 -15.99 -18.41 -11.90
C LEU A 159 -16.67 -17.02 -11.90
N ASN A 160 -16.32 -16.16 -10.95
CA ASN A 160 -16.86 -14.80 -10.82
C ASN A 160 -16.01 -13.94 -9.87
N TYR A 161 -16.28 -12.62 -9.83
CA TYR A 161 -15.53 -11.69 -8.95
C TYR A 161 -15.73 -11.97 -7.46
N ARG A 162 -16.90 -12.40 -7.01
CA ARG A 162 -17.17 -12.69 -5.61
C ARG A 162 -16.29 -13.81 -5.07
N ILE A 163 -15.98 -14.82 -5.88
CA ILE A 163 -15.15 -15.96 -5.45
C ILE A 163 -13.70 -15.56 -5.12
N THR A 164 -13.22 -14.43 -5.65
CA THR A 164 -11.89 -13.90 -5.30
C THR A 164 -11.80 -13.50 -3.82
N LEU A 165 -12.92 -13.12 -3.19
CA LEU A 165 -13.02 -12.85 -1.76
C LEU A 165 -12.90 -14.15 -0.95
N PHE A 166 -13.53 -15.23 -1.40
CA PHE A 166 -13.36 -16.56 -0.80
C PHE A 166 -11.93 -17.09 -0.97
N MET A 167 -11.31 -16.88 -2.12
CA MET A 167 -9.89 -17.20 -2.33
C MET A 167 -8.98 -16.40 -1.38
N SER A 168 -9.27 -15.11 -1.16
CA SER A 168 -8.58 -14.29 -0.17
C SER A 168 -8.68 -14.89 1.23
N PHE A 169 -9.85 -15.37 1.63
CA PHE A 169 -10.07 -16.06 2.91
C PHE A 169 -9.25 -17.35 2.98
N ALA A 170 -9.35 -18.22 1.98
CA ALA A 170 -8.63 -19.50 1.96
C ALA A 170 -7.12 -19.33 2.05
N VAL A 171 -6.59 -18.36 1.32
CA VAL A 171 -5.17 -18.01 1.33
C VAL A 171 -4.75 -17.41 2.69
N GLY A 172 -5.57 -16.54 3.27
CA GLY A 172 -5.33 -15.96 4.60
C GLY A 172 -5.31 -17.02 5.71
N LEU A 173 -6.18 -18.03 5.60
CA LEU A 173 -6.23 -19.16 6.53
C LEU A 173 -4.91 -19.95 6.57
N VAL A 174 -4.24 -20.12 5.42
CA VAL A 174 -2.92 -20.77 5.37
C VAL A 174 -1.90 -19.97 6.20
N GLY A 175 -1.84 -18.65 6.03
CA GLY A 175 -0.96 -17.79 6.83
C GLY A 175 -1.26 -17.87 8.32
N LEU A 176 -2.55 -17.88 8.68
CA LEU A 176 -3.01 -17.96 10.06
C LEU A 176 -2.64 -19.30 10.72
N VAL A 177 -2.75 -20.43 10.00
CA VAL A 177 -2.37 -21.78 10.47
C VAL A 177 -0.87 -21.91 10.64
N VAL A 178 -0.05 -21.25 9.82
CA VAL A 178 1.42 -21.29 9.91
C VAL A 178 1.95 -20.47 11.10
N MET A 179 1.28 -19.36 11.46
CA MET A 179 1.81 -18.41 12.45
C MET A 179 2.05 -18.97 13.86
N PRO A 180 1.27 -19.89 14.42
CA PRO A 180 1.56 -20.53 15.71
C PRO A 180 2.93 -21.19 15.79
N PHE A 181 3.42 -21.77 14.70
CA PHE A 181 4.71 -22.45 14.60
C PHE A 181 5.91 -21.51 14.44
N VAL A 182 5.67 -20.19 14.25
CA VAL A 182 6.73 -19.19 14.14
C VAL A 182 7.28 -18.88 15.53
N THR A 183 8.58 -19.07 15.72
CA THR A 183 9.29 -18.59 16.91
C THR A 183 9.81 -17.17 16.66
N VAL A 184 9.41 -16.23 17.52
CA VAL A 184 9.80 -14.82 17.43
C VAL A 184 10.96 -14.53 18.39
N PRO A 185 12.04 -13.82 17.95
CA PRO A 185 13.14 -13.43 18.80
C PRO A 185 12.72 -12.49 19.92
N ALA A 186 13.52 -12.45 20.98
CA ALA A 186 13.41 -11.40 21.98
C ALA A 186 13.83 -10.05 21.34
N ILE A 187 12.90 -9.11 21.28
CA ILE A 187 13.12 -7.80 20.67
C ILE A 187 13.42 -6.79 21.76
N ARG A 188 14.50 -6.03 21.56
CA ARG A 188 14.87 -4.93 22.47
C ARG A 188 13.83 -3.82 22.35
N ARG A 189 13.15 -3.53 23.46
CA ARG A 189 12.08 -2.53 23.51
C ARG A 189 12.69 -1.14 23.47
N THR A 190 12.29 -0.32 22.52
CA THR A 190 12.56 1.12 22.47
C THR A 190 11.23 1.84 22.48
N PRO A 191 10.69 2.19 23.67
CA PRO A 191 9.39 2.82 23.75
C PRO A 191 9.39 4.17 23.03
N LEU A 192 8.43 4.36 22.14
CA LEU A 192 8.16 5.64 21.48
C LEU A 192 7.77 6.68 22.53
N SER A 193 8.53 7.77 22.61
CA SER A 193 8.16 8.92 23.46
C SER A 193 7.12 9.77 22.73
N LEU A 194 5.97 10.03 23.37
CA LEU A 194 4.92 10.91 22.83
C LEU A 194 5.42 12.33 22.53
N SER A 195 6.36 12.84 23.34
CA SER A 195 7.01 14.14 23.09
C SER A 195 7.82 14.15 21.79
N ARG A 196 8.51 13.04 21.49
CA ARG A 196 9.24 12.89 20.22
C ARG A 196 8.30 12.78 19.02
N LEU A 197 7.14 12.12 19.15
CA LEU A 197 6.14 12.10 18.11
C LEU A 197 5.68 13.52 17.73
N GLY A 198 5.37 14.37 18.73
CA GLY A 198 5.00 15.76 18.50
C GLY A 198 6.07 16.54 17.72
N ALA A 199 7.35 16.39 18.09
CA ALA A 199 8.47 17.03 17.40
C ALA A 199 8.59 16.57 15.92
N VAL A 200 8.39 15.28 15.64
CA VAL A 200 8.42 14.72 14.27
C VAL A 200 7.28 15.28 13.42
N PHE A 201 6.08 15.44 13.99
CA PHE A 201 4.93 16.02 13.27
C PHE A 201 5.07 17.50 12.93
N THR A 202 5.93 18.23 13.65
CA THR A 202 6.19 19.67 13.41
C THR A 202 7.41 19.92 12.54
N ASP A 203 8.29 18.91 12.32
CA ASP A 203 9.46 19.06 11.46
C ASP A 203 9.06 19.06 9.98
N LYS A 204 9.17 20.22 9.34
CA LYS A 204 8.88 20.40 7.92
C LYS A 204 9.71 19.48 6.99
N ARG A 205 10.92 19.08 7.40
CA ARG A 205 11.79 18.18 6.64
C ARG A 205 11.23 16.77 6.55
N ILE A 206 10.37 16.40 7.50
CA ILE A 206 9.64 15.13 7.52
C ILE A 206 8.23 15.31 6.96
N LEU A 207 7.56 16.39 7.34
CA LEU A 207 6.16 16.61 6.99
C LEU A 207 5.97 16.84 5.48
N ILE A 208 6.84 17.63 4.82
CA ILE A 208 6.71 17.92 3.39
C ILE A 208 6.86 16.66 2.53
N PRO A 209 7.92 15.82 2.66
CA PRO A 209 8.00 14.57 1.92
C PRO A 209 6.85 13.61 2.26
N SER A 210 6.34 13.62 3.50
CA SER A 210 5.20 12.80 3.90
C SER A 210 3.90 13.23 3.21
N LEU A 211 3.67 14.55 3.08
CA LEU A 211 2.53 15.11 2.36
C LEU A 211 2.65 14.89 0.85
N LEU A 212 3.84 15.01 0.27
CA LEU A 212 4.08 14.63 -1.13
C LEU A 212 3.76 13.15 -1.36
N MET A 213 4.14 12.29 -0.42
CA MET A 213 3.75 10.88 -0.48
C MET A 213 2.24 10.69 -0.32
N ALA A 214 1.56 11.51 0.49
CA ALA A 214 0.10 11.47 0.57
C ALA A 214 -0.54 11.81 -0.78
N VAL A 215 -0.01 12.79 -1.53
CA VAL A 215 -0.48 13.10 -2.89
C VAL A 215 -0.27 11.91 -3.83
N GLN A 216 0.88 11.25 -3.78
CA GLN A 216 1.11 10.03 -4.56
C GLN A 216 0.14 8.92 -4.19
N GLN A 217 -0.08 8.68 -2.91
CA GLN A 217 -1.02 7.66 -2.42
C GLN A 217 -2.47 8.01 -2.77
N MET A 218 -2.82 9.29 -2.84
CA MET A 218 -4.11 9.74 -3.34
C MET A 218 -4.31 9.27 -4.78
N ILE A 219 -3.33 9.44 -5.67
CA ILE A 219 -3.40 8.97 -7.06
C ILE A 219 -3.53 7.43 -7.09
N LEU A 220 -2.63 6.71 -6.42
CA LEU A 220 -2.58 5.25 -6.49
C LEU A 220 -3.87 4.60 -5.96
N HIS A 221 -4.38 5.06 -4.81
CA HIS A 221 -5.57 4.45 -4.20
C HIS A 221 -6.86 4.88 -4.88
N SER A 222 -6.91 6.05 -5.52
CA SER A 222 -8.06 6.44 -6.36
C SER A 222 -8.10 5.69 -7.69
N THR A 223 -6.95 5.27 -8.21
CA THR A 223 -6.86 4.68 -9.55
C THR A 223 -6.38 3.23 -9.51
N VAL A 224 -5.08 2.98 -9.37
CA VAL A 224 -4.44 1.68 -9.51
C VAL A 224 -5.05 0.60 -8.63
N PHE A 225 -5.31 0.92 -7.35
CA PHE A 225 -5.86 -0.01 -6.37
C PHE A 225 -7.39 0.03 -6.25
N SER A 226 -8.08 0.80 -7.14
CA SER A 226 -9.54 0.88 -7.12
C SER A 226 -10.14 1.03 -8.52
N PHE A 227 -10.38 2.26 -8.97
CA PHE A 227 -11.21 2.53 -10.14
C PHE A 227 -10.59 2.20 -11.50
N THR A 228 -9.28 1.96 -11.61
CA THR A 228 -8.65 1.55 -12.88
C THR A 228 -9.23 0.24 -13.41
N SER A 229 -9.51 -0.73 -12.55
CA SER A 229 -10.13 -2.00 -12.95
C SER A 229 -11.51 -1.79 -13.56
N ASN A 230 -12.33 -0.96 -12.92
CA ASN A 230 -13.65 -0.61 -13.43
C ASN A 230 -13.56 0.14 -14.78
N LEU A 231 -12.65 1.10 -14.89
CA LEU A 231 -12.42 1.83 -16.15
C LEU A 231 -11.89 0.92 -17.27
N ALA A 232 -11.07 -0.06 -16.95
CA ALA A 232 -10.57 -1.04 -17.90
C ALA A 232 -11.70 -1.97 -18.37
N GLU A 233 -12.54 -2.45 -17.45
CA GLU A 233 -13.70 -3.29 -17.73
C GLU A 233 -14.70 -2.57 -18.65
N SER A 234 -15.02 -1.29 -18.37
CA SER A 234 -15.88 -0.46 -19.22
C SER A 234 -15.33 -0.23 -20.64
N ARG A 235 -14.02 -0.48 -20.84
CA ARG A 235 -13.31 -0.41 -22.12
C ARG A 235 -12.95 -1.78 -22.70
N GLY A 236 -13.70 -2.81 -22.31
CA GLY A 236 -13.61 -4.16 -22.87
C GLY A 236 -12.52 -5.05 -22.27
N ALA A 237 -11.97 -4.73 -21.08
CA ALA A 237 -11.04 -5.62 -20.41
C ALA A 237 -11.77 -6.89 -19.93
N ALA A 238 -11.24 -8.05 -20.29
CA ALA A 238 -11.65 -9.31 -19.69
C ALA A 238 -11.11 -9.46 -18.26
N ALA A 239 -11.72 -10.33 -17.43
CA ALA A 239 -11.36 -10.52 -16.03
C ALA A 239 -9.86 -10.80 -15.81
N TRP A 240 -9.22 -11.66 -16.63
CA TRP A 240 -7.78 -11.92 -16.54
C TRP A 240 -6.92 -10.67 -16.74
N MET A 241 -7.38 -9.70 -17.55
CA MET A 241 -6.64 -8.48 -17.82
C MET A 241 -6.62 -7.54 -16.62
N LEU A 242 -7.64 -7.56 -15.75
CA LEU A 242 -7.64 -6.78 -14.50
C LEU A 242 -6.51 -7.22 -13.56
N SER A 243 -6.28 -8.54 -13.45
CA SER A 243 -5.10 -9.06 -12.75
C SER A 243 -3.79 -8.69 -13.44
N LEU A 244 -3.75 -8.74 -14.76
CA LEU A 244 -2.56 -8.38 -15.53
C LEU A 244 -2.17 -6.92 -15.29
N LEU A 245 -3.14 -5.99 -15.24
CA LEU A 245 -2.90 -4.58 -14.90
C LEU A 245 -2.16 -4.45 -13.56
N SER A 246 -2.64 -5.13 -12.53
CA SER A 246 -2.05 -5.10 -11.20
C SER A 246 -0.71 -5.84 -11.12
N ALA A 247 -0.56 -6.95 -11.83
CA ALA A 247 0.68 -7.71 -11.90
C ALA A 247 1.79 -6.93 -12.61
N VAL A 248 1.49 -6.29 -13.74
CA VAL A 248 2.43 -5.44 -14.49
C VAL A 248 2.87 -4.25 -13.64
N PHE A 249 1.92 -3.56 -12.99
CA PHE A 249 2.25 -2.48 -12.06
C PHE A 249 3.24 -2.94 -10.99
N THR A 250 2.97 -4.08 -10.33
CA THR A 250 3.83 -4.61 -9.26
C THR A 250 5.19 -5.06 -9.79
N ALA A 251 5.23 -5.74 -10.93
CA ALA A 251 6.46 -6.18 -11.56
C ALA A 251 7.35 -4.99 -11.93
N VAL A 252 6.78 -3.95 -12.56
CA VAL A 252 7.51 -2.74 -12.92
C VAL A 252 8.06 -2.03 -11.67
N GLN A 253 7.30 -1.97 -10.57
CA GLN A 253 7.81 -1.41 -9.32
C GLN A 253 9.04 -2.17 -8.80
N ILE A 254 9.03 -3.50 -8.86
CA ILE A 254 10.17 -4.34 -8.44
C ILE A 254 11.41 -4.06 -9.31
N PHE A 255 11.23 -4.00 -10.63
CA PHE A 255 12.35 -3.73 -11.56
C PHE A 255 12.87 -2.29 -11.43
N SER A 256 11.97 -1.33 -11.22
CA SER A 256 12.31 0.09 -11.05
C SER A 256 13.22 0.33 -9.85
N ALA A 257 13.05 -0.43 -8.76
CA ALA A 257 13.91 -0.32 -7.57
C ALA A 257 15.40 -0.56 -7.89
N ARG A 258 15.70 -1.45 -8.86
CA ARG A 258 17.09 -1.69 -9.32
C ARG A 258 17.65 -0.51 -10.13
N ILE A 259 16.82 0.11 -10.96
CA ILE A 259 17.20 1.28 -11.77
C ILE A 259 17.47 2.47 -10.84
N ILE A 260 16.58 2.72 -9.90
CA ILE A 260 16.67 3.84 -8.93
C ILE A 260 17.88 3.68 -8.00
N GLY A 261 18.22 2.44 -7.60
CA GLY A 261 19.43 2.14 -6.84
C GLY A 261 20.74 2.25 -7.64
N GLY A 262 20.68 2.41 -8.94
CA GLY A 262 21.86 2.49 -9.83
C GLY A 262 22.59 3.83 -9.74
N LYS A 263 23.92 3.80 -9.88
CA LYS A 263 24.79 5.02 -9.81
C LYS A 263 24.35 6.15 -10.75
N ARG A 264 23.88 5.82 -11.97
CA ARG A 264 23.44 6.82 -12.96
C ARG A 264 22.19 7.57 -12.47
N PHE A 265 21.23 6.89 -11.86
CA PHE A 265 20.02 7.51 -11.35
C PHE A 265 20.30 8.34 -10.09
N GLN A 266 21.18 7.86 -9.22
CA GLN A 266 21.60 8.57 -8.00
C GLN A 266 22.39 9.86 -8.29
N ALA A 267 22.94 10.02 -9.49
CA ALA A 267 23.61 11.25 -9.92
C ALA A 267 22.62 12.37 -10.34
N ILE A 268 21.33 12.04 -10.52
CA ILE A 268 20.29 13.02 -10.89
C ILE A 268 19.94 13.84 -9.63
N ASP A 269 19.73 15.15 -9.82
CA ASP A 269 19.22 15.99 -8.73
C ASP A 269 17.93 15.42 -8.15
N ARG A 270 17.90 15.29 -6.83
CA ARG A 270 16.79 14.63 -6.12
C ARG A 270 15.45 15.33 -6.34
N HIS A 271 15.45 16.67 -6.36
CA HIS A 271 14.23 17.43 -6.58
C HIS A 271 13.71 17.25 -8.01
N ALA A 272 14.60 17.28 -8.99
CA ALA A 272 14.27 17.01 -10.39
C ALA A 272 13.70 15.59 -10.55
N ALA A 273 14.29 14.59 -9.88
CA ALA A 273 13.80 13.21 -9.92
C ALA A 273 12.40 13.06 -9.28
N ILE A 274 12.11 13.75 -8.16
CA ILE A 274 10.77 13.77 -7.55
C ILE A 274 9.76 14.42 -8.48
N LEU A 275 10.08 15.57 -9.08
CA LEU A 275 9.21 16.23 -10.06
C LEU A 275 8.95 15.35 -11.28
N PHE A 276 9.97 14.66 -11.78
CA PHE A 276 9.82 13.70 -12.87
C PHE A 276 8.90 12.54 -12.47
N GLY A 277 9.02 12.02 -11.24
CA GLY A 277 8.12 11.01 -10.72
C GLY A 277 6.65 11.47 -10.72
N PHE A 278 6.36 12.70 -10.28
CA PHE A 278 5.01 13.26 -10.36
C PHE A 278 4.55 13.52 -11.80
N ALA A 279 5.43 13.99 -12.68
CA ALA A 279 5.10 14.14 -14.09
C ALA A 279 4.63 12.82 -14.72
N LEU A 280 5.29 11.70 -14.42
CA LEU A 280 4.85 10.36 -14.85
C LEU A 280 3.48 9.98 -14.27
N GLN A 281 3.19 10.34 -13.01
CA GLN A 281 1.87 10.12 -12.42
C GLN A 281 0.78 10.95 -13.12
N PHE A 282 1.08 12.19 -13.49
CA PHE A 282 0.14 13.05 -14.23
C PHE A 282 -0.08 12.57 -15.66
N VAL A 283 0.99 12.10 -16.35
CA VAL A 283 0.86 11.43 -17.64
C VAL A 283 -0.05 10.21 -17.54
N TYR A 284 0.11 9.39 -16.49
CA TYR A 284 -0.78 8.25 -16.26
C TYR A 284 -2.25 8.66 -16.09
N LEU A 285 -2.54 9.71 -15.30
CA LEU A 285 -3.91 10.18 -15.12
C LEU A 285 -4.53 10.67 -16.44
N ALA A 286 -3.74 11.36 -17.28
CA ALA A 286 -4.17 11.77 -18.61
C ALA A 286 -4.40 10.56 -19.54
N VAL A 287 -3.50 9.57 -19.50
CA VAL A 287 -3.68 8.31 -20.23
C VAL A 287 -4.95 7.60 -19.76
N LEU A 288 -5.18 7.49 -18.46
CA LEU A 288 -6.37 6.85 -17.88
C LEU A 288 -7.66 7.56 -18.31
N ALA A 289 -7.65 8.91 -18.37
CA ALA A 289 -8.78 9.71 -18.83
C ALA A 289 -9.12 9.46 -20.30
N LEU A 290 -8.11 9.40 -21.16
CA LEU A 290 -8.24 9.42 -22.62
C LEU A 290 -8.08 8.03 -23.28
N ALA A 291 -7.74 6.98 -22.55
CA ALA A 291 -7.47 5.65 -23.09
C ALA A 291 -8.67 5.12 -23.88
N PRO A 292 -8.51 4.74 -25.15
CA PRO A 292 -9.60 4.19 -25.97
C PRO A 292 -9.90 2.73 -25.62
N ASN A 293 -8.96 2.01 -25.03
CA ASN A 293 -9.07 0.58 -24.71
C ASN A 293 -8.18 0.21 -23.50
N ALA A 294 -8.37 -0.99 -23.00
CA ALA A 294 -7.66 -1.49 -21.82
C ALA A 294 -6.15 -1.69 -22.03
N TRP A 295 -5.66 -1.89 -23.24
CA TRP A 295 -4.23 -2.02 -23.53
C TRP A 295 -3.47 -0.71 -23.32
N VAL A 296 -4.11 0.41 -23.68
CA VAL A 296 -3.54 1.74 -23.40
C VAL A 296 -3.49 2.01 -21.89
N ILE A 297 -4.50 1.55 -21.14
CA ILE A 297 -4.45 1.60 -19.66
C ILE A 297 -3.28 0.76 -19.13
N LEU A 298 -3.05 -0.44 -19.70
CA LEU A 298 -1.92 -1.29 -19.31
C LEU A 298 -0.57 -0.58 -19.55
N ALA A 299 -0.39 0.08 -20.69
CA ALA A 299 0.81 0.89 -20.94
C ALA A 299 0.94 2.05 -19.92
N GLY A 300 -0.18 2.70 -19.57
CA GLY A 300 -0.23 3.71 -18.53
C GLY A 300 0.21 3.17 -17.15
N GLN A 301 -0.14 1.92 -16.81
CA GLN A 301 0.30 1.28 -15.56
C GLN A 301 1.82 1.16 -15.46
N VAL A 302 2.52 0.92 -16.57
CA VAL A 302 4.00 0.89 -16.60
C VAL A 302 4.56 2.27 -16.23
N VAL A 303 4.01 3.33 -16.82
CA VAL A 303 4.42 4.72 -16.52
C VAL A 303 4.15 5.07 -15.07
N CYS A 304 2.94 4.74 -14.58
CA CYS A 304 2.54 4.96 -13.19
C CYS A 304 3.45 4.23 -12.20
N ALA A 305 3.73 2.95 -12.46
CA ALA A 305 4.55 2.12 -11.59
C ALA A 305 6.00 2.65 -11.47
N PHE A 306 6.59 3.08 -12.58
CA PHE A 306 7.94 3.64 -12.59
C PHE A 306 7.98 4.96 -11.81
N GLY A 307 7.07 5.91 -12.10
CA GLY A 307 6.95 7.17 -11.36
C GLY A 307 6.69 6.94 -9.86
N GLY A 308 5.79 6.00 -9.52
CA GLY A 308 5.49 5.63 -8.15
C GLY A 308 6.68 5.05 -7.39
N ALA A 309 7.51 4.24 -8.05
CA ALA A 309 8.73 3.68 -7.45
C ALA A 309 9.77 4.77 -7.15
N ILE A 310 9.93 5.76 -8.05
CA ILE A 310 10.80 6.92 -7.83
C ILE A 310 10.34 7.68 -6.58
N LEU A 311 9.06 8.05 -6.52
CA LEU A 311 8.50 8.82 -5.42
C LEU A 311 8.60 8.08 -4.09
N ALA A 312 8.21 6.79 -4.04
CA ALA A 312 8.27 5.99 -2.83
C ALA A 312 9.70 5.86 -2.29
N SER A 313 10.69 5.69 -3.17
CA SER A 313 12.09 5.54 -2.78
C SER A 313 12.70 6.86 -2.29
N LEU A 314 12.49 7.95 -3.04
CA LEU A 314 13.15 9.22 -2.75
C LEU A 314 12.50 9.97 -1.59
N LEU A 315 11.16 9.97 -1.48
CA LEU A 315 10.44 10.67 -0.40
C LEU A 315 10.70 10.01 0.96
N LEU A 316 10.75 8.68 1.02
CA LEU A 316 11.14 7.98 2.24
C LEU A 316 12.60 8.27 2.61
N ALA A 317 13.51 8.22 1.65
CA ALA A 317 14.92 8.53 1.87
C ALA A 317 15.11 9.97 2.39
N GLU A 318 14.34 10.93 1.87
CA GLU A 318 14.35 12.33 2.35
C GLU A 318 13.92 12.42 3.81
N CYS A 319 12.80 11.77 4.18
CA CYS A 319 12.32 11.75 5.56
C CYS A 319 13.35 11.22 6.56
N VAL A 320 14.09 10.16 6.21
CA VAL A 320 15.01 9.50 7.16
C VAL A 320 16.45 10.03 7.10
N SER A 321 16.78 10.88 6.12
CA SER A 321 18.16 11.39 5.93
C SER A 321 18.62 12.34 7.04
N HIS A 322 17.69 13.01 7.71
CA HIS A 322 17.96 14.06 8.69
C HIS A 322 17.82 13.59 10.14
N VAL A 323 17.54 12.30 10.37
CA VAL A 323 17.27 11.79 11.72
C VAL A 323 18.24 10.70 12.13
N SER A 324 18.49 10.61 13.44
CA SER A 324 19.35 9.58 14.03
C SER A 324 18.79 8.17 13.79
N GLN A 325 19.66 7.16 13.83
CA GLN A 325 19.27 5.77 13.59
C GLN A 325 18.17 5.29 14.56
N GLY A 326 18.19 5.77 15.81
CA GLY A 326 17.19 5.42 16.82
C GLY A 326 15.80 6.04 16.59
N GLU A 327 15.70 7.08 15.77
CA GLU A 327 14.43 7.80 15.50
C GLU A 327 13.79 7.39 14.18
N ARG A 328 14.52 6.66 13.33
CA ARG A 328 14.02 6.28 11.97
C ARG A 328 12.71 5.53 12.00
N SER A 329 12.49 4.64 12.97
CA SER A 329 11.23 3.89 13.09
C SER A 329 10.05 4.82 13.38
N THR A 330 10.24 5.80 14.25
CA THR A 330 9.23 6.83 14.58
C THR A 330 8.89 7.67 13.35
N VAL A 331 9.92 8.15 12.64
CA VAL A 331 9.75 8.94 11.42
C VAL A 331 9.03 8.16 10.33
N VAL A 332 9.39 6.89 10.11
CA VAL A 332 8.70 6.02 9.16
C VAL A 332 7.24 5.80 9.57
N GLY A 333 6.96 5.65 10.86
CA GLY A 333 5.60 5.52 11.38
C GLY A 333 4.75 6.77 11.10
N VAL A 334 5.28 7.98 11.38
CA VAL A 334 4.63 9.26 11.07
C VAL A 334 4.45 9.45 9.57
N TYR A 335 5.50 9.20 8.78
CA TYR A 335 5.44 9.23 7.32
C TYR A 335 4.31 8.37 6.78
N GLN A 336 4.16 7.15 7.31
CA GLN A 336 3.11 6.22 6.89
C GLN A 336 1.71 6.64 7.36
N ALA A 337 1.59 7.25 8.54
CA ALA A 337 0.33 7.80 9.01
C ALA A 337 -0.11 9.00 8.16
N VAL A 338 0.80 9.92 7.84
CA VAL A 338 0.51 11.10 7.01
C VAL A 338 0.11 10.70 5.60
N TYR A 339 0.81 9.76 4.98
CA TYR A 339 0.41 9.34 3.64
C TYR A 339 -0.95 8.60 3.60
N GLY A 340 -1.37 8.03 4.72
CA GLY A 340 -2.70 7.45 4.89
C GLY A 340 -3.85 8.44 4.62
N LEU A 341 -3.60 9.76 4.76
CA LEU A 341 -4.55 10.80 4.34
C LEU A 341 -4.88 10.70 2.84
N GLY A 342 -3.85 10.50 2.00
CA GLY A 342 -4.05 10.32 0.56
C GLY A 342 -4.86 9.08 0.23
N MET A 343 -4.56 7.96 0.90
CA MET A 343 -5.32 6.70 0.76
C MET A 343 -6.79 6.85 1.17
N THR A 344 -7.08 7.76 2.10
CA THR A 344 -8.42 8.00 2.61
C THR A 344 -9.18 8.99 1.73
N ILE A 345 -8.61 10.15 1.47
CA ILE A 345 -9.31 11.25 0.79
C ILE A 345 -9.45 10.97 -0.71
N GLY A 346 -8.43 10.37 -1.31
CA GLY A 346 -8.37 10.17 -2.76
C GLY A 346 -9.54 9.38 -3.34
N PRO A 347 -9.78 8.13 -2.93
CA PRO A 347 -10.87 7.34 -3.49
C PRO A 347 -12.26 7.92 -3.23
N MET A 348 -12.44 8.59 -2.08
CA MET A 348 -13.69 9.23 -1.71
C MET A 348 -14.03 10.41 -2.65
N LEU A 349 -13.05 11.27 -2.94
CA LEU A 349 -13.22 12.36 -3.90
C LEU A 349 -13.40 11.83 -5.32
N PHE A 350 -12.58 10.89 -5.72
CA PHE A 350 -12.61 10.31 -7.06
C PHE A 350 -13.96 9.64 -7.35
N GLY A 351 -14.46 8.82 -6.41
CA GLY A 351 -15.77 8.19 -6.53
C GLY A 351 -16.91 9.19 -6.68
N ARG A 352 -16.89 10.29 -5.89
CA ARG A 352 -17.87 11.37 -6.01
C ARG A 352 -17.80 12.08 -7.36
N TRP A 353 -16.59 12.30 -7.88
CA TRP A 353 -16.43 12.93 -9.20
C TRP A 353 -16.88 12.01 -10.34
N MET A 354 -16.70 10.71 -10.18
CA MET A 354 -17.20 9.68 -11.12
C MET A 354 -18.74 9.72 -11.23
N ASP A 355 -19.45 9.84 -10.11
CA ASP A 355 -20.92 9.90 -10.09
C ASP A 355 -21.46 11.25 -10.59
N SER A 356 -20.69 12.34 -10.40
CA SER A 356 -21.12 13.70 -10.81
C SER A 356 -20.78 14.06 -12.26
N GLY A 357 -20.09 13.17 -12.99
CA GLY A 357 -19.64 13.46 -14.35
C GLY A 357 -19.12 12.23 -15.09
N SER A 358 -18.15 12.45 -15.96
CA SER A 358 -17.49 11.35 -16.68
C SER A 358 -16.23 10.87 -15.95
N PRO A 359 -15.81 9.62 -16.18
CA PRO A 359 -14.54 9.10 -15.67
C PRO A 359 -13.33 9.97 -16.07
N ALA A 360 -13.34 10.49 -17.31
CA ALA A 360 -12.30 11.40 -17.78
C ALA A 360 -12.23 12.67 -16.95
N ARG A 361 -13.41 13.28 -16.63
CA ARG A 361 -13.50 14.46 -15.75
C ARG A 361 -12.92 14.15 -14.37
N ALA A 362 -13.24 13.00 -13.78
CA ALA A 362 -12.70 12.61 -12.47
C ALA A 362 -11.16 12.50 -12.49
N CYS A 363 -10.58 11.92 -13.54
CA CYS A 363 -9.13 11.84 -13.73
C CYS A 363 -8.49 13.24 -13.86
N PHE A 364 -9.07 14.16 -14.64
CA PHE A 364 -8.53 15.52 -14.78
C PHE A 364 -8.70 16.36 -13.52
N LEU A 365 -9.78 16.18 -12.75
CA LEU A 365 -9.96 16.85 -11.46
C LEU A 365 -8.91 16.34 -10.44
N LEU A 366 -8.66 15.04 -10.40
CA LEU A 366 -7.60 14.47 -9.56
C LEU A 366 -6.22 14.98 -9.97
N LEU A 367 -5.93 15.03 -11.27
CA LEU A 367 -4.68 15.58 -11.81
C LEU A 367 -4.50 17.04 -11.39
N GLY A 368 -5.49 17.90 -11.60
CA GLY A 368 -5.46 19.32 -11.24
C GLY A 368 -5.24 19.52 -9.74
N LEU A 369 -6.00 18.81 -8.89
CA LEU A 369 -5.83 18.87 -7.44
C LEU A 369 -4.42 18.46 -7.02
N CYS A 370 -3.92 17.31 -7.52
CA CYS A 370 -2.60 16.82 -7.17
C CYS A 370 -1.49 17.76 -7.68
N ALA A 371 -1.63 18.34 -8.87
CA ALA A 371 -0.66 19.30 -9.40
C ALA A 371 -0.57 20.57 -8.54
N VAL A 372 -1.71 21.11 -8.10
CA VAL A 372 -1.75 22.26 -7.19
C VAL A 372 -1.10 21.92 -5.84
N LEU A 373 -1.41 20.76 -5.27
CA LEU A 373 -0.83 20.31 -3.98
C LEU A 373 0.69 20.13 -4.10
N VAL A 374 1.18 19.49 -5.17
CA VAL A 374 2.62 19.33 -5.41
C VAL A 374 3.31 20.67 -5.55
N ALA A 375 2.76 21.59 -6.36
CA ALA A 375 3.34 22.92 -6.54
C ALA A 375 3.39 23.70 -5.21
N ALA A 376 2.32 23.70 -4.43
CA ALA A 376 2.27 24.36 -3.12
C ALA A 376 3.31 23.76 -2.14
N LEU A 377 3.43 22.45 -2.05
CA LEU A 377 4.40 21.80 -1.16
C LEU A 377 5.85 22.07 -1.57
N PHE A 378 6.15 22.14 -2.88
CA PHE A 378 7.47 22.53 -3.37
C PHE A 378 7.81 23.99 -3.06
N CYS A 379 6.85 24.92 -3.17
CA CYS A 379 7.04 26.32 -2.78
C CYS A 379 7.36 26.44 -1.28
N ILE A 380 6.57 25.81 -0.42
CA ILE A 380 6.79 25.80 1.04
C ILE A 380 8.16 25.18 1.38
N GLY A 381 8.57 24.11 0.68
CA GLY A 381 9.85 23.45 0.89
C GLY A 381 11.07 24.31 0.52
N ARG A 382 10.96 25.19 -0.48
CA ARG A 382 12.02 26.12 -0.87
C ARG A 382 12.26 27.21 0.17
N ASP A 383 11.20 27.72 0.79
CA ASP A 383 11.31 28.75 1.83
C ASP A 383 11.98 28.22 3.13
N CYS A 384 11.99 26.92 3.34
CA CYS A 384 12.64 26.29 4.50
C CYS A 384 14.15 26.05 4.31
N LYS A 385 14.69 26.21 3.09
CA LYS A 385 16.13 26.07 2.80
C LYS A 385 16.88 27.41 2.75
N LYS A 386 16.13 28.52 2.79
CA LYS A 386 16.68 29.87 3.01
C LYS A 386 16.70 30.17 4.50
#